data_11425b6af3b43fbbc2d13488c36e1cbb
#
_entry.id   11425b6af3b43fbbc2d13488c36e1cbb
#
_cell.length_a   1.000
_cell.length_b   1.000
_cell.length_c   1.000
_cell.angle_alpha   90.00
_cell.angle_beta   90.00
_cell.angle_gamma   90.00
#
_symmetry.space_group_name_H-M   'P 1'
#
loop_
_entity.id
_entity.type
_entity.pdbx_description
1 polymer ?
#
loop_
_entity_poly.entity_id
_entity_poly.type
_entity_poly.pdbx_seq_one_letter_code
_entity_poly.pdbx_strand_id
1 'polypeptide(L)'
;MSMKSRILLCAAMAFAIAAGSMSSPAAAMDSGASAPHLVPVPKSVERGDGALELSAAVALEADAAAPNATRAIRSMLEDLDIAADDTAATRIRLRLDDDAALGEEGYRLTVGEGIGLVARTDTGLLHAVQTLRQLLPARPQAVYRVPHVAIEDAPAYPWRGLSLDVARSFLPVEYLEKTLDRMARFKLNRLHLHLTDDQGWRIEIGQYPRLVEVGGASAVEGGRSGFYTQDQLRHLVAYAQARGITIVPEIDLPGHVQAALASYNELACDDEENLAPYSGLEVGFSVLCLDKPDVVYPFVRGVLEEVVAIFPSQHIHIGGDEIKHPLYADFVARAAKVVEEMGRTPVAWEEASVADTSPTMLLQLWNDSYDIASAVAEGHPLVLSPCSYFYIDHGNYAGQPQTYDWCRKEGVPMARLYGFDPAPFPTAVGIEAALWTELVHTDESADNRLWPRLAASAELAWSAADRGDYAGFVQRLQGLRGHLDAMGIAYHPEEDLGWDE
;
A
#
# COMPACT_ATOMS: atom_id res chain seq x y z
N MET A 1 -12.76 68.52 -14.25
CA MET A 1 -14.07 69.12 -13.94
C MET A 1 -14.69 68.22 -12.95
N SER A 2 -14.62 68.60 -11.72
CA SER A 2 -15.51 69.32 -10.83
C SER A 2 -16.69 68.48 -10.34
N MET A 3 -16.60 68.11 -9.07
CA MET A 3 -17.41 68.55 -7.89
C MET A 3 -18.80 67.92 -7.82
N LYS A 4 -19.34 67.49 -6.70
CA LYS A 4 -19.34 67.92 -5.28
C LYS A 4 -19.98 66.84 -4.39
N SER A 5 -19.41 66.72 -3.21
CA SER A 5 -19.98 66.42 -1.89
C SER A 5 -21.48 66.64 -1.67
N ARG A 6 -22.09 65.82 -0.84
CA ARG A 6 -23.00 66.25 0.23
C ARG A 6 -23.02 65.25 1.41
N ILE A 7 -22.70 65.80 2.55
CA ILE A 7 -22.83 65.32 3.95
C ILE A 7 -24.31 65.50 4.35
N LEU A 8 -24.88 64.57 5.05
CA LEU A 8 -25.92 64.91 6.08
C LEU A 8 -25.87 63.97 7.30
N LEU A 9 -26.03 64.59 8.41
CA LEU A 9 -25.79 64.28 9.82
C LEU A 9 -27.08 63.81 10.48
N CYS A 10 -26.93 63.11 11.66
CA CYS A 10 -27.82 62.95 12.79
C CYS A 10 -28.97 61.95 12.79
N ALA A 11 -28.93 60.95 13.67
CA ALA A 11 -29.61 61.07 14.98
C ALA A 11 -29.32 59.86 15.89
N ALA A 12 -28.90 60.17 17.09
CA ALA A 12 -28.76 59.24 18.21
C ALA A 12 -30.13 58.92 18.82
N MET A 13 -30.37 57.66 19.12
CA MET A 13 -31.38 57.30 20.13
C MET A 13 -30.84 56.18 21.02
N ALA A 14 -30.66 56.51 22.27
CA ALA A 14 -30.37 55.57 23.37
C ALA A 14 -31.65 54.83 23.77
N PHE A 15 -31.59 53.56 24.00
CA PHE A 15 -32.56 52.82 24.78
C PHE A 15 -31.92 51.73 25.66
N ALA A 16 -32.47 51.62 26.80
CA ALA A 16 -32.11 51.08 28.10
C ALA A 16 -31.66 49.61 28.17
N ILE A 17 -30.86 49.38 29.15
CA ILE A 17 -30.35 48.18 29.79
C ILE A 17 -31.49 47.21 30.18
N ALA A 18 -31.39 45.97 29.71
CA ALA A 18 -32.03 44.80 30.30
C ALA A 18 -30.95 43.83 30.76
N ALA A 19 -30.83 43.65 32.06
CA ALA A 19 -29.94 42.66 32.67
C ALA A 19 -30.49 41.26 32.39
N GLY A 20 -29.87 40.55 31.42
CA GLY A 20 -30.05 39.14 31.17
C GLY A 20 -28.96 38.36 31.88
N SER A 21 -29.33 37.51 32.80
CA SER A 21 -28.48 36.58 33.55
C SER A 21 -27.55 35.80 32.62
N MET A 22 -26.25 36.03 32.76
CA MET A 22 -25.21 35.18 32.18
C MET A 22 -25.24 33.80 32.86
N SER A 23 -25.82 32.79 32.21
CA SER A 23 -25.50 31.41 32.48
C SER A 23 -24.09 31.17 31.95
N SER A 24 -23.14 30.98 32.86
CA SER A 24 -21.80 30.48 32.55
C SER A 24 -21.92 29.18 31.73
N PRO A 25 -21.18 29.04 30.62
CA PRO A 25 -21.04 27.73 30.03
C PRO A 25 -20.37 26.81 31.08
N ALA A 26 -21.02 25.71 31.41
CA ALA A 26 -20.41 24.64 32.17
C ALA A 26 -19.07 24.30 31.51
N ALA A 27 -18.01 24.42 32.28
CA ALA A 27 -16.70 23.94 31.89
C ALA A 27 -16.87 22.45 31.55
N ALA A 28 -16.68 22.08 30.27
CA ALA A 28 -16.49 20.70 29.90
C ALA A 28 -15.30 20.22 30.75
N MET A 29 -15.56 19.29 31.65
CA MET A 29 -14.50 18.56 32.34
C MET A 29 -13.74 17.81 31.24
N ASP A 30 -12.53 18.27 30.95
CA ASP A 30 -11.53 17.57 30.15
C ASP A 30 -11.28 16.24 30.88
N SER A 31 -11.92 15.17 30.38
CA SER A 31 -11.61 13.81 30.81
C SER A 31 -10.24 13.50 30.21
N GLY A 32 -9.19 13.63 31.01
CA GLY A 32 -7.79 13.57 30.60
C GLY A 32 -7.27 12.23 30.04
N ALA A 33 -8.06 11.58 29.23
CA ALA A 33 -7.61 10.47 28.35
C ALA A 33 -7.37 11.02 26.95
N SER A 34 -6.12 11.03 26.50
CA SER A 34 -5.76 11.35 25.12
C SER A 34 -6.50 10.46 24.13
N ALA A 35 -6.73 10.97 22.90
CA ALA A 35 -7.28 10.15 21.82
C ALA A 35 -6.42 8.91 21.58
N PRO A 36 -7.01 7.74 21.25
CA PRO A 36 -6.22 6.58 20.91
C PRO A 36 -5.37 6.89 19.65
N HIS A 37 -4.13 6.43 19.69
CA HIS A 37 -3.21 6.57 18.56
C HIS A 37 -3.49 5.47 17.55
N LEU A 38 -4.31 5.76 16.52
CA LEU A 38 -4.71 4.82 15.49
C LEU A 38 -4.30 5.35 14.11
N VAL A 39 -3.58 4.51 13.35
CA VAL A 39 -3.17 4.77 11.96
C VAL A 39 -3.41 3.48 11.16
N PRO A 40 -4.23 3.49 10.11
CA PRO A 40 -5.11 4.57 9.65
C PRO A 40 -6.15 5.01 10.68
N VAL A 41 -6.51 6.30 10.63
CA VAL A 41 -7.57 6.83 11.49
C VAL A 41 -8.91 6.21 11.10
N PRO A 42 -9.68 5.67 12.07
CA PRO A 42 -10.99 5.10 11.79
C PRO A 42 -12.02 6.17 11.41
N LYS A 43 -13.03 5.75 10.66
CA LYS A 43 -14.15 6.58 10.23
C LYS A 43 -14.93 7.17 11.42
N SER A 44 -15.08 6.40 12.50
CA SER A 44 -15.79 6.84 13.71
C SER A 44 -15.15 6.24 14.95
N VAL A 45 -14.93 7.07 15.99
CA VAL A 45 -14.43 6.67 17.31
C VAL A 45 -15.26 7.36 18.38
N GLU A 46 -16.10 6.61 19.07
CA GLU A 46 -16.83 7.06 20.26
C GLU A 46 -16.10 6.59 21.51
N ARG A 47 -15.81 7.51 22.43
CA ARG A 47 -15.11 7.20 23.68
C ARG A 47 -16.09 7.02 24.81
N GLY A 48 -15.88 5.95 25.59
CA GLY A 48 -16.52 5.75 26.89
C GLY A 48 -15.62 6.22 28.04
N ASP A 49 -16.20 6.35 29.21
CA ASP A 49 -15.45 6.62 30.43
C ASP A 49 -14.76 5.36 30.95
N GLY A 50 -13.47 5.45 31.33
CA GLY A 50 -12.72 4.36 31.91
C GLY A 50 -11.95 3.50 30.91
N ALA A 51 -11.50 2.35 31.37
CA ALA A 51 -10.73 1.38 30.61
C ALA A 51 -11.00 -0.05 31.10
N LEU A 52 -10.97 -0.99 30.18
CA LEU A 52 -10.96 -2.42 30.48
C LEU A 52 -9.55 -2.83 30.91
N GLU A 53 -9.45 -3.49 32.06
CA GLU A 53 -8.20 -4.10 32.51
C GLU A 53 -8.15 -5.56 32.00
N LEU A 54 -7.16 -5.86 31.13
CA LEU A 54 -6.87 -7.22 30.72
C LEU A 54 -5.81 -7.79 31.63
N SER A 55 -6.09 -8.93 32.21
CA SER A 55 -5.13 -9.76 32.95
C SER A 55 -4.34 -10.67 32.01
N ALA A 56 -3.47 -11.49 32.56
CA ALA A 56 -2.65 -12.45 31.80
C ALA A 56 -3.45 -13.55 31.07
N ALA A 57 -4.79 -13.54 31.14
CA ALA A 57 -5.64 -14.50 30.42
C ALA A 57 -6.95 -13.87 29.96
N VAL A 58 -7.43 -14.31 28.79
CA VAL A 58 -8.72 -13.95 28.19
C VAL A 58 -9.42 -15.16 27.60
N ALA A 59 -10.74 -15.20 27.66
CA ALA A 59 -11.54 -16.18 26.95
C ALA A 59 -11.76 -15.69 25.49
N LEU A 60 -11.35 -16.51 24.52
CA LEU A 60 -11.46 -16.19 23.10
C LEU A 60 -12.62 -16.96 22.46
N GLU A 61 -13.64 -16.26 22.04
CA GLU A 61 -14.78 -16.77 21.29
C GLU A 61 -14.67 -16.26 19.84
N ALA A 62 -14.43 -17.15 18.87
CA ALA A 62 -14.28 -16.79 17.47
C ALA A 62 -15.20 -17.61 16.58
N ASP A 63 -15.79 -16.96 15.57
CA ASP A 63 -16.56 -17.63 14.53
C ASP A 63 -15.65 -18.57 13.73
N ALA A 64 -16.12 -19.80 13.51
CA ALA A 64 -15.37 -20.81 12.76
C ALA A 64 -15.09 -20.40 11.30
N ALA A 65 -15.90 -19.52 10.72
CA ALA A 65 -15.72 -18.99 9.38
C ALA A 65 -14.71 -17.81 9.31
N ALA A 66 -14.06 -17.45 10.43
CA ALA A 66 -13.03 -16.42 10.50
C ALA A 66 -11.65 -16.97 10.89
N PRO A 67 -11.05 -17.90 10.12
CA PRO A 67 -9.81 -18.57 10.50
C PRO A 67 -8.59 -17.65 10.52
N ASN A 68 -8.51 -16.65 9.61
CA ASN A 68 -7.37 -15.75 9.52
C ASN A 68 -7.40 -14.71 10.66
N ALA A 69 -8.56 -14.11 10.93
CA ALA A 69 -8.72 -13.21 12.08
C ALA A 69 -8.47 -13.95 13.40
N THR A 70 -8.92 -15.22 13.53
CA THR A 70 -8.65 -16.07 14.69
C THR A 70 -7.16 -16.33 14.88
N ARG A 71 -6.43 -16.57 13.80
CA ARG A 71 -4.97 -16.72 13.84
C ARG A 71 -4.29 -15.40 14.25
N ALA A 72 -4.72 -14.28 13.65
CA ALA A 72 -4.15 -12.97 13.93
C ALA A 72 -4.35 -12.53 15.39
N ILE A 73 -5.53 -12.79 15.98
CA ILE A 73 -5.78 -12.46 17.40
C ILE A 73 -4.97 -13.37 18.33
N ARG A 74 -4.84 -14.67 18.02
CA ARG A 74 -4.00 -15.57 18.81
C ARG A 74 -2.53 -15.16 18.78
N SER A 75 -1.98 -14.85 17.61
CA SER A 75 -0.62 -14.31 17.50
C SER A 75 -0.45 -13.01 18.27
N MET A 76 -1.45 -12.12 18.24
CA MET A 76 -1.41 -10.89 19.04
C MET A 76 -1.36 -11.18 20.56
N LEU A 77 -2.14 -12.12 21.02
CA LEU A 77 -2.17 -12.51 22.43
C LEU A 77 -0.84 -13.16 22.86
N GLU A 78 -0.27 -14.01 22.00
CA GLU A 78 1.05 -14.62 22.21
C GLU A 78 2.17 -13.56 22.28
N ASP A 79 2.19 -12.58 21.35
CA ASP A 79 3.15 -11.46 21.34
C ASP A 79 3.10 -10.63 22.65
N LEU A 80 1.95 -10.66 23.35
CA LEU A 80 1.69 -9.90 24.57
C LEU A 80 1.72 -10.78 25.83
N ASP A 81 2.12 -12.05 25.76
CA ASP A 81 2.09 -13.00 26.88
C ASP A 81 0.69 -13.10 27.56
N ILE A 82 -0.39 -13.00 26.77
CA ILE A 82 -1.77 -13.18 27.25
C ILE A 82 -2.25 -14.58 26.86
N ALA A 83 -2.58 -15.40 27.87
CA ALA A 83 -3.08 -16.75 27.63
C ALA A 83 -4.53 -16.74 27.12
N ALA A 84 -4.83 -17.62 26.18
CA ALA A 84 -6.22 -17.94 25.82
C ALA A 84 -6.73 -19.01 26.80
N ASP A 85 -7.65 -18.65 27.68
CA ASP A 85 -8.23 -19.52 28.72
C ASP A 85 -9.75 -19.32 28.76
N ASP A 86 -10.50 -20.34 28.39
CA ASP A 86 -11.97 -20.29 28.31
C ASP A 86 -12.65 -19.99 29.66
N THR A 87 -11.92 -20.16 30.78
CA THR A 87 -12.41 -19.85 32.14
C THR A 87 -12.15 -18.38 32.55
N ALA A 88 -11.38 -17.62 31.76
CA ALA A 88 -11.07 -16.23 32.07
C ALA A 88 -12.35 -15.35 32.08
N ALA A 89 -12.38 -14.38 33.01
CA ALA A 89 -13.52 -13.47 33.17
C ALA A 89 -13.70 -12.55 31.95
N THR A 90 -12.59 -12.03 31.42
CA THR A 90 -12.62 -11.14 30.26
C THR A 90 -12.71 -11.91 28.96
N ARG A 91 -13.64 -11.51 28.10
CA ARG A 91 -13.91 -12.19 26.82
C ARG A 91 -13.54 -11.30 25.63
N ILE A 92 -12.92 -11.91 24.62
CA ILE A 92 -12.74 -11.35 23.27
C ILE A 92 -13.61 -12.15 22.33
N ARG A 93 -14.51 -11.49 21.61
CA ARG A 93 -15.44 -12.13 20.68
C ARG A 93 -15.22 -11.63 19.25
N LEU A 94 -14.98 -12.56 18.33
CA LEU A 94 -14.93 -12.34 16.89
C LEU A 94 -16.20 -12.93 16.27
N ARG A 95 -17.03 -12.08 15.67
CA ARG A 95 -18.31 -12.51 15.09
C ARG A 95 -18.44 -12.01 13.66
N LEU A 96 -18.91 -12.90 12.79
CA LEU A 96 -19.37 -12.54 11.47
C LEU A 96 -20.85 -12.15 11.54
N ASP A 97 -21.22 -11.07 10.84
CA ASP A 97 -22.58 -10.53 10.77
C ASP A 97 -22.85 -10.06 9.34
N ASP A 98 -23.99 -10.44 8.78
CA ASP A 98 -24.39 -10.12 7.40
C ASP A 98 -24.78 -8.65 7.19
N ASP A 99 -24.41 -7.73 8.10
CA ASP A 99 -24.68 -6.29 7.96
C ASP A 99 -24.00 -5.73 6.69
N ALA A 100 -24.80 -5.49 5.66
CA ALA A 100 -24.34 -4.98 4.37
C ALA A 100 -23.67 -3.59 4.46
N ALA A 101 -23.95 -2.81 5.51
CA ALA A 101 -23.36 -1.48 5.71
C ALA A 101 -21.85 -1.54 6.00
N LEU A 102 -21.36 -2.67 6.52
CA LEU A 102 -19.93 -2.84 6.78
C LEU A 102 -19.09 -3.12 5.50
N GLY A 103 -19.73 -3.56 4.41
CA GLY A 103 -19.00 -3.96 3.20
C GLY A 103 -18.07 -5.17 3.43
N GLU A 104 -17.11 -5.37 2.53
CA GLU A 104 -16.23 -6.55 2.58
C GLU A 104 -15.07 -6.38 3.59
N GLU A 105 -14.65 -5.16 3.86
CA GLU A 105 -13.46 -4.89 4.68
C GLU A 105 -13.76 -4.05 5.94
N GLY A 106 -14.98 -3.56 6.10
CA GLY A 106 -15.38 -2.78 7.27
C GLY A 106 -15.65 -3.64 8.50
N TYR A 107 -15.63 -2.97 9.67
CA TYR A 107 -15.80 -3.64 10.96
C TYR A 107 -16.36 -2.69 12.03
N ARG A 108 -16.86 -3.29 13.11
CA ARG A 108 -17.11 -2.62 14.39
C ARG A 108 -16.23 -3.25 15.47
N LEU A 109 -15.64 -2.41 16.30
CA LEU A 109 -14.86 -2.81 17.46
C LEU A 109 -15.42 -2.12 18.69
N THR A 110 -15.72 -2.86 19.74
CA THR A 110 -16.19 -2.32 21.02
C THR A 110 -15.32 -2.81 22.16
N VAL A 111 -14.95 -1.90 23.05
CA VAL A 111 -14.27 -2.20 24.33
C VAL A 111 -15.14 -1.66 25.45
N GLY A 112 -15.62 -2.56 26.32
CA GLY A 112 -16.46 -2.27 27.50
C GLY A 112 -16.16 -3.27 28.59
N GLU A 113 -17.13 -4.07 29.08
CA GLU A 113 -16.89 -5.20 29.99
C GLU A 113 -16.10 -6.35 29.34
N GLY A 114 -15.95 -6.34 28.04
CA GLY A 114 -15.17 -7.24 27.19
C GLY A 114 -14.84 -6.56 25.88
N ILE A 115 -14.29 -7.32 24.92
CA ILE A 115 -13.92 -6.83 23.59
C ILE A 115 -14.78 -7.56 22.56
N GLY A 116 -15.49 -6.81 21.72
CA GLY A 116 -16.29 -7.31 20.62
C GLY A 116 -15.73 -6.82 19.29
N LEU A 117 -15.49 -7.76 18.36
CA LEU A 117 -15.11 -7.49 16.98
C LEU A 117 -16.20 -8.08 16.08
N VAL A 118 -16.79 -7.25 15.24
CA VAL A 118 -17.88 -7.65 14.31
C VAL A 118 -17.55 -7.16 12.91
N ALA A 119 -17.64 -8.03 11.93
CA ALA A 119 -17.48 -7.69 10.52
C ALA A 119 -18.30 -8.63 9.64
N ARG A 120 -18.44 -8.29 8.37
CA ARG A 120 -19.14 -9.13 7.41
C ARG A 120 -18.26 -10.30 6.93
N THR A 121 -16.94 -10.11 6.90
CA THR A 121 -15.97 -11.09 6.38
C THR A 121 -14.83 -11.34 7.36
N ASP A 122 -14.07 -12.40 7.14
CA ASP A 122 -12.81 -12.68 7.85
C ASP A 122 -11.79 -11.54 7.67
N THR A 123 -11.74 -10.90 6.47
CA THR A 123 -10.86 -9.76 6.20
C THR A 123 -11.25 -8.53 7.03
N GLY A 124 -12.54 -8.21 7.15
CA GLY A 124 -12.99 -7.12 8.03
C GLY A 124 -12.62 -7.38 9.49
N LEU A 125 -12.74 -8.63 9.97
CA LEU A 125 -12.27 -9.01 11.30
C LEU A 125 -10.75 -8.91 11.46
N LEU A 126 -9.96 -9.24 10.41
CA LEU A 126 -8.51 -9.00 10.41
C LEU A 126 -8.18 -7.52 10.65
N HIS A 127 -8.87 -6.60 9.97
CA HIS A 127 -8.68 -5.16 10.16
C HIS A 127 -9.08 -4.71 11.57
N ALA A 128 -10.16 -5.27 12.13
CA ALA A 128 -10.55 -5.02 13.52
C ALA A 128 -9.46 -5.47 14.51
N VAL A 129 -8.82 -6.64 14.27
CA VAL A 129 -7.71 -7.13 15.08
C VAL A 129 -6.51 -6.18 15.01
N GLN A 130 -6.18 -5.61 13.84
CA GLN A 130 -5.08 -4.65 13.74
C GLN A 130 -5.38 -3.36 14.50
N THR A 131 -6.62 -2.89 14.49
CA THR A 131 -7.03 -1.73 15.28
C THR A 131 -6.98 -2.04 16.78
N LEU A 132 -7.46 -3.21 17.22
CA LEU A 132 -7.32 -3.64 18.63
C LEU A 132 -5.85 -3.69 19.07
N ARG A 133 -4.97 -4.18 18.20
CA ARG A 133 -3.53 -4.24 18.49
C ARG A 133 -2.93 -2.86 18.75
N GLN A 134 -3.34 -1.83 18.02
CA GLN A 134 -2.89 -0.44 18.23
C GLN A 134 -3.48 0.19 19.49
N LEU A 135 -4.59 -0.32 20.02
CA LEU A 135 -5.15 0.08 21.32
C LEU A 135 -4.39 -0.54 22.51
N LEU A 136 -3.58 -1.55 22.29
CA LEU A 136 -2.78 -2.27 23.26
C LEU A 136 -1.32 -1.77 23.23
N PRO A 137 -0.56 -1.90 24.33
CA PRO A 137 0.89 -1.67 24.28
C PRO A 137 1.58 -2.61 23.32
N ALA A 138 2.65 -2.15 22.69
CA ALA A 138 3.41 -2.93 21.72
C ALA A 138 4.23 -4.11 22.31
N ARG A 139 4.38 -4.15 23.62
CA ARG A 139 5.19 -5.15 24.37
C ARG A 139 4.46 -5.68 25.58
N PRO A 140 4.81 -6.88 26.08
CA PRO A 140 4.22 -7.47 27.26
C PRO A 140 4.25 -6.56 28.49
N GLN A 141 3.13 -6.54 29.22
CA GLN A 141 2.95 -5.80 30.48
C GLN A 141 2.21 -6.65 31.50
N ALA A 142 2.36 -6.33 32.77
CA ALA A 142 1.68 -7.06 33.84
C ALA A 142 0.14 -6.87 33.83
N VAL A 143 -0.33 -5.71 33.41
CA VAL A 143 -1.75 -5.36 33.25
C VAL A 143 -1.90 -4.44 32.03
N TYR A 144 -2.85 -4.76 31.17
CA TYR A 144 -3.19 -3.95 30.02
C TYR A 144 -4.42 -3.11 30.32
N ARG A 145 -4.37 -1.83 30.00
CA ARG A 145 -5.50 -0.91 30.09
C ARG A 145 -5.95 -0.49 28.71
N VAL A 146 -7.07 -1.03 28.26
CA VAL A 146 -7.65 -0.72 26.96
C VAL A 146 -8.79 0.29 27.16
N PRO A 147 -8.73 1.50 26.59
CA PRO A 147 -9.76 2.52 26.79
C PRO A 147 -11.12 1.99 26.31
N HIS A 148 -12.19 2.36 27.01
CA HIS A 148 -13.53 2.07 26.54
C HIS A 148 -13.80 2.86 25.28
N VAL A 149 -14.08 2.17 24.16
CA VAL A 149 -14.34 2.76 22.85
C VAL A 149 -15.37 1.97 22.08
N ALA A 150 -16.08 2.63 21.18
CA ALA A 150 -16.80 2.02 20.07
C ALA A 150 -16.24 2.62 18.76
N ILE A 151 -15.80 1.76 17.87
CA ILE A 151 -15.20 2.13 16.58
C ILE A 151 -16.02 1.48 15.49
N GLU A 152 -16.40 2.29 14.47
CA GLU A 152 -16.91 1.79 13.20
C GLU A 152 -15.99 2.30 12.10
N ASP A 153 -15.55 1.41 11.21
CA ASP A 153 -14.50 1.71 10.25
C ASP A 153 -14.66 0.90 8.96
N ALA A 154 -14.25 1.48 7.85
CA ALA A 154 -14.23 0.84 6.54
C ALA A 154 -13.31 1.63 5.61
N PRO A 155 -12.62 0.96 4.64
CA PRO A 155 -11.73 1.64 3.73
C PRO A 155 -12.46 2.52 2.72
N ALA A 156 -11.82 3.65 2.34
CA ALA A 156 -12.30 4.52 1.26
C ALA A 156 -11.99 3.92 -0.12
N TYR A 157 -10.83 3.26 -0.26
CA TYR A 157 -10.42 2.66 -1.53
C TYR A 157 -10.22 1.14 -1.40
N PRO A 158 -10.69 0.34 -2.39
CA PRO A 158 -10.50 -1.10 -2.41
C PRO A 158 -9.06 -1.53 -2.75
N TRP A 159 -8.23 -0.65 -3.34
CA TRP A 159 -6.83 -0.90 -3.62
C TRP A 159 -5.94 0.03 -2.78
N ARG A 160 -5.12 -0.57 -1.91
CA ARG A 160 -4.20 0.12 -1.00
C ARG A 160 -2.87 -0.62 -1.08
N GLY A 161 -1.99 -0.11 -1.97
CA GLY A 161 -0.86 -0.86 -2.48
C GLY A 161 0.51 -0.40 -2.01
N LEU A 162 1.43 -1.34 -2.13
CA LEU A 162 2.86 -1.13 -2.22
C LEU A 162 3.36 -1.84 -3.48
N SER A 163 3.90 -1.10 -4.45
CA SER A 163 4.73 -1.65 -5.53
C SER A 163 6.16 -1.78 -5.01
N LEU A 164 6.70 -2.98 -5.09
CA LEU A 164 8.03 -3.29 -4.60
C LEU A 164 8.86 -3.91 -5.72
N ASP A 165 9.88 -3.17 -6.14
CA ASP A 165 10.87 -3.65 -7.09
C ASP A 165 11.77 -4.69 -6.41
N VAL A 166 11.80 -5.88 -6.95
CA VAL A 166 12.71 -6.96 -6.57
C VAL A 166 13.66 -7.34 -7.72
N ALA A 167 13.48 -6.67 -8.87
CA ALA A 167 14.23 -6.94 -10.10
C ALA A 167 15.60 -6.27 -10.09
N ARG A 168 15.69 -4.99 -9.71
CA ARG A 168 16.97 -4.26 -9.67
C ARG A 168 17.86 -4.80 -8.57
N SER A 169 17.34 -4.96 -7.36
CA SER A 169 18.04 -5.60 -6.24
C SER A 169 17.12 -6.64 -5.59
N PHE A 170 17.54 -7.90 -5.55
CA PHE A 170 16.75 -9.00 -5.02
C PHE A 170 16.49 -8.86 -3.51
N LEU A 171 15.24 -9.01 -3.10
CA LEU A 171 14.81 -9.06 -1.71
C LEU A 171 14.40 -10.50 -1.36
N PRO A 172 14.95 -11.13 -0.31
CA PRO A 172 14.64 -12.53 0.03
C PRO A 172 13.22 -12.72 0.53
N VAL A 173 12.71 -13.95 0.47
CA VAL A 173 11.35 -14.32 0.90
C VAL A 173 11.07 -13.85 2.33
N GLU A 174 12.04 -14.01 3.22
CA GLU A 174 11.92 -13.62 4.62
C GLU A 174 11.72 -12.10 4.81
N TYR A 175 12.26 -11.28 3.90
CA TYR A 175 12.01 -9.83 3.90
C TYR A 175 10.60 -9.53 3.38
N LEU A 176 10.14 -10.22 2.34
CA LEU A 176 8.79 -10.06 1.82
C LEU A 176 7.73 -10.50 2.85
N GLU A 177 7.97 -11.56 3.61
CA GLU A 177 7.11 -11.97 4.73
C GLU A 177 7.00 -10.89 5.80
N LYS A 178 8.13 -10.30 6.23
CA LYS A 178 8.15 -9.16 7.16
C LYS A 178 7.40 -7.96 6.60
N THR A 179 7.57 -7.67 5.30
CA THR A 179 6.86 -6.58 4.63
C THR A 179 5.35 -6.82 4.64
N LEU A 180 4.90 -8.04 4.34
CA LEU A 180 3.48 -8.42 4.43
C LEU A 180 2.91 -8.28 5.84
N ASP A 181 3.67 -8.67 6.88
CA ASP A 181 3.27 -8.48 8.27
C ASP A 181 3.07 -6.99 8.61
N ARG A 182 4.00 -6.16 8.18
CA ARG A 182 3.96 -4.71 8.39
C ARG A 182 2.83 -4.03 7.59
N MET A 183 2.63 -4.43 6.33
CA MET A 183 1.52 -3.97 5.50
C MET A 183 0.17 -4.26 6.15
N ALA A 184 -0.02 -5.48 6.68
CA ALA A 184 -1.25 -5.87 7.37
C ALA A 184 -1.54 -5.00 8.60
N ARG A 185 -0.51 -4.58 9.36
CA ARG A 185 -0.66 -3.70 10.53
C ARG A 185 -1.30 -2.35 10.19
N PHE A 186 -1.03 -1.86 8.98
CA PHE A 186 -1.56 -0.60 8.47
C PHE A 186 -2.70 -0.79 7.44
N LYS A 187 -3.27 -2.00 7.36
CA LYS A 187 -4.44 -2.33 6.52
C LYS A 187 -4.21 -2.13 5.01
N LEU A 188 -2.95 -2.21 4.54
CA LEU A 188 -2.63 -2.33 3.12
C LEU A 188 -3.04 -3.72 2.63
N ASN A 189 -3.52 -3.83 1.38
CA ASN A 189 -4.11 -5.07 0.87
C ASN A 189 -3.60 -5.50 -0.52
N ARG A 190 -2.66 -4.77 -1.12
CA ARG A 190 -2.01 -5.14 -2.39
C ARG A 190 -0.49 -5.04 -2.23
N LEU A 191 0.20 -6.15 -2.47
CA LEU A 191 1.64 -6.15 -2.72
C LEU A 191 1.85 -6.37 -4.21
N HIS A 192 2.18 -5.31 -4.93
CA HIS A 192 2.57 -5.37 -6.32
C HIS A 192 4.05 -5.73 -6.36
N LEU A 193 4.41 -6.86 -6.97
CA LEU A 193 5.78 -7.32 -7.12
C LEU A 193 6.25 -7.06 -8.55
N HIS A 194 7.17 -6.13 -8.71
CA HIS A 194 7.88 -5.89 -9.95
C HIS A 194 8.99 -6.93 -10.09
N LEU A 195 8.65 -8.04 -10.78
CA LEU A 195 9.45 -9.29 -10.78
C LEU A 195 10.54 -9.32 -11.86
N THR A 196 10.45 -8.45 -12.86
CA THR A 196 11.35 -8.49 -14.03
C THR A 196 11.70 -7.10 -14.50
N ASP A 197 12.98 -6.90 -14.83
CA ASP A 197 13.50 -5.67 -15.40
C ASP A 197 14.82 -5.92 -16.13
N ASP A 198 15.50 -4.88 -16.61
CA ASP A 198 16.77 -4.95 -17.32
C ASP A 198 17.86 -5.65 -16.50
N GLN A 199 17.88 -5.40 -15.19
CA GLN A 199 18.92 -5.90 -14.29
C GLN A 199 18.65 -7.29 -13.74
N GLY A 200 17.40 -7.76 -13.82
CA GLY A 200 17.08 -9.06 -13.25
C GLY A 200 15.73 -9.65 -13.60
N TRP A 201 15.69 -10.97 -13.60
CA TRP A 201 14.48 -11.77 -13.73
C TRP A 201 14.29 -12.63 -12.48
N ARG A 202 13.22 -12.40 -11.71
CA ARG A 202 13.10 -12.94 -10.34
C ARG A 202 12.09 -14.08 -10.16
N ILE A 203 11.44 -14.52 -11.22
CA ILE A 203 10.45 -15.59 -11.18
C ILE A 203 10.91 -16.79 -12.00
N GLU A 204 10.89 -17.97 -11.38
CA GLU A 204 11.13 -19.25 -12.11
C GLU A 204 10.00 -19.55 -13.08
N ILE A 205 10.35 -19.71 -14.36
CA ILE A 205 9.47 -20.13 -15.45
C ILE A 205 9.97 -21.47 -16.00
N GLY A 206 9.23 -22.54 -15.76
CA GLY A 206 9.67 -23.91 -16.12
C GLY A 206 9.88 -24.10 -17.62
N GLN A 207 9.10 -23.42 -18.46
CA GLN A 207 9.27 -23.45 -19.92
C GLN A 207 10.54 -22.69 -20.37
N TYR A 208 11.01 -21.72 -19.55
CA TYR A 208 12.13 -20.85 -19.90
C TYR A 208 13.18 -20.79 -18.77
N PRO A 209 13.87 -21.93 -18.45
CA PRO A 209 14.75 -22.01 -17.27
C PRO A 209 15.93 -21.04 -17.30
N ARG A 210 16.42 -20.65 -18.49
CA ARG A 210 17.52 -19.69 -18.61
C ARG A 210 17.18 -18.30 -18.08
N LEU A 211 15.89 -17.95 -17.94
CA LEU A 211 15.48 -16.66 -17.35
C LEU A 211 16.04 -16.48 -15.93
N VAL A 212 16.02 -17.53 -15.11
CA VAL A 212 16.59 -17.47 -13.75
C VAL A 212 18.07 -17.87 -13.71
N GLU A 213 18.52 -18.73 -14.63
CA GLU A 213 19.95 -19.11 -14.71
C GLU A 213 20.84 -17.93 -15.12
N VAL A 214 20.37 -17.06 -16.02
CA VAL A 214 21.09 -15.89 -16.53
C VAL A 214 20.53 -14.61 -15.87
N GLY A 215 19.27 -14.29 -16.07
CA GLY A 215 18.62 -13.08 -15.56
C GLY A 215 18.49 -13.07 -14.03
N GLY A 216 18.33 -14.24 -13.39
CA GLY A 216 18.32 -14.36 -11.93
C GLY A 216 19.71 -14.20 -11.29
N ALA A 217 20.78 -14.39 -12.06
CA ALA A 217 22.16 -14.26 -11.58
C ALA A 217 22.70 -12.82 -11.66
N SER A 218 21.97 -11.88 -12.25
CA SER A 218 22.35 -10.47 -12.38
C SER A 218 21.55 -9.57 -11.42
N ALA A 219 22.04 -8.34 -11.24
CA ALA A 219 21.42 -7.27 -10.47
C ALA A 219 22.03 -5.93 -10.88
N VAL A 220 21.47 -4.83 -10.41
CA VAL A 220 22.12 -3.52 -10.46
C VAL A 220 23.47 -3.58 -9.74
N GLU A 221 24.43 -2.71 -10.13
CA GLU A 221 25.76 -2.66 -9.48
C GLU A 221 25.62 -2.40 -7.98
N GLY A 222 26.20 -3.29 -7.17
CA GLY A 222 26.07 -3.27 -5.71
C GLY A 222 24.80 -3.90 -5.15
N GLY A 223 23.81 -4.21 -5.99
CA GLY A 223 22.59 -4.91 -5.62
C GLY A 223 22.77 -6.41 -5.43
N ARG A 224 21.73 -7.04 -4.91
CA ARG A 224 21.69 -8.51 -4.72
C ARG A 224 21.04 -9.20 -5.91
N SER A 225 21.65 -10.27 -6.42
CA SER A 225 21.04 -11.19 -7.38
C SER A 225 20.31 -12.33 -6.67
N GLY A 226 19.40 -12.99 -7.38
CA GLY A 226 18.60 -14.10 -6.88
C GLY A 226 17.31 -14.25 -7.66
N PHE A 227 16.52 -15.24 -7.30
CA PHE A 227 15.17 -15.45 -7.85
C PHE A 227 14.31 -16.23 -6.86
N TYR A 228 13.02 -16.23 -7.08
CA TYR A 228 12.05 -17.03 -6.35
C TYR A 228 11.69 -18.26 -7.15
N THR A 229 11.76 -19.42 -6.51
CA THR A 229 11.17 -20.64 -7.08
C THR A 229 9.63 -20.52 -7.07
N GLN A 230 8.97 -21.28 -7.92
CA GLN A 230 7.51 -21.32 -7.95
C GLN A 230 6.91 -21.72 -6.59
N ASP A 231 7.57 -22.63 -5.86
CA ASP A 231 7.11 -23.06 -4.53
C ASP A 231 7.26 -21.97 -3.48
N GLN A 232 8.34 -21.17 -3.53
CA GLN A 232 8.51 -20.01 -2.67
C GLN A 232 7.42 -18.95 -2.96
N LEU A 233 7.08 -18.72 -4.22
CA LEU A 233 6.00 -17.78 -4.58
C LEU A 233 4.62 -18.29 -4.15
N ARG A 234 4.33 -19.58 -4.30
CA ARG A 234 3.07 -20.16 -3.79
C ARG A 234 2.98 -20.05 -2.26
N HIS A 235 4.09 -20.28 -1.55
CA HIS A 235 4.16 -20.06 -0.11
C HIS A 235 3.88 -18.60 0.24
N LEU A 236 4.52 -17.65 -0.44
CA LEU A 236 4.34 -16.22 -0.22
C LEU A 236 2.90 -15.76 -0.50
N VAL A 237 2.27 -16.30 -1.55
CA VAL A 237 0.85 -16.07 -1.85
C VAL A 237 -0.04 -16.52 -0.70
N ALA A 238 0.17 -17.73 -0.18
CA ALA A 238 -0.61 -18.23 0.96
C ALA A 238 -0.37 -17.41 2.23
N TYR A 239 0.87 -16.96 2.45
CA TYR A 239 1.26 -16.09 3.55
C TYR A 239 0.57 -14.72 3.50
N ALA A 240 0.51 -14.12 2.31
CA ALA A 240 -0.19 -12.85 2.06
C ALA A 240 -1.71 -12.98 2.25
N GLN A 241 -2.32 -14.02 1.67
CA GLN A 241 -3.76 -14.27 1.80
C GLN A 241 -4.21 -14.43 3.25
N ALA A 242 -3.39 -15.08 4.09
CA ALA A 242 -3.65 -15.21 5.52
C ALA A 242 -3.67 -13.86 6.27
N ARG A 243 -3.21 -12.79 5.63
CA ARG A 243 -3.16 -11.40 6.12
C ARG A 243 -4.14 -10.46 5.42
N GLY A 244 -5.00 -10.99 4.54
CA GLY A 244 -5.92 -10.19 3.74
C GLY A 244 -5.23 -9.41 2.61
N ILE A 245 -4.02 -9.83 2.22
CA ILE A 245 -3.22 -9.17 1.17
C ILE A 245 -3.21 -10.05 -0.08
N THR A 246 -3.41 -9.41 -1.24
CA THR A 246 -3.25 -10.05 -2.55
C THR A 246 -1.92 -9.60 -3.16
N ILE A 247 -1.11 -10.56 -3.63
CA ILE A 247 0.06 -10.25 -4.44
C ILE A 247 -0.38 -10.06 -5.89
N VAL A 248 -0.01 -8.93 -6.47
CA VAL A 248 -0.18 -8.60 -7.89
C VAL A 248 1.19 -8.79 -8.56
N PRO A 249 1.37 -9.81 -9.39
CA PRO A 249 2.64 -10.00 -10.09
C PRO A 249 2.73 -9.06 -11.29
N GLU A 250 3.91 -8.49 -11.51
CA GLU A 250 4.25 -7.76 -12.71
C GLU A 250 5.33 -8.51 -13.50
N ILE A 251 5.09 -8.65 -14.80
CA ILE A 251 6.08 -8.99 -15.82
C ILE A 251 6.11 -7.79 -16.75
N ASP A 252 7.16 -7.01 -16.68
CA ASP A 252 7.26 -5.79 -17.47
C ASP A 252 7.58 -6.10 -18.93
N LEU A 253 6.73 -5.58 -19.81
CA LEU A 253 6.72 -5.85 -21.25
C LEU A 253 6.16 -4.63 -22.02
N PRO A 254 6.63 -4.32 -23.23
CA PRO A 254 7.69 -4.99 -23.96
C PRO A 254 9.08 -4.46 -23.67
N GLY A 255 9.22 -3.42 -22.83
CA GLY A 255 10.47 -2.84 -22.37
C GLY A 255 10.98 -3.47 -21.09
N HIS A 256 12.10 -2.94 -20.57
CA HIS A 256 12.73 -3.39 -19.33
C HIS A 256 13.04 -4.90 -19.32
N VAL A 257 13.54 -5.40 -20.45
CA VAL A 257 13.64 -6.84 -20.72
C VAL A 257 15.06 -7.35 -20.97
N GLN A 258 16.11 -6.56 -20.69
CA GLN A 258 17.50 -6.96 -20.98
C GLN A 258 17.88 -8.29 -20.32
N ALA A 259 17.37 -8.56 -19.09
CA ALA A 259 17.58 -9.86 -18.45
C ALA A 259 16.97 -11.02 -19.25
N ALA A 260 15.80 -10.82 -19.89
CA ALA A 260 15.18 -11.80 -20.77
C ALA A 260 15.94 -11.93 -22.10
N LEU A 261 16.36 -10.80 -22.71
CA LEU A 261 17.13 -10.81 -23.95
C LEU A 261 18.48 -11.50 -23.76
N ALA A 262 19.17 -11.27 -22.65
CA ALA A 262 20.41 -11.96 -22.30
C ALA A 262 20.20 -13.47 -22.07
N SER A 263 19.02 -13.85 -21.62
CA SER A 263 18.64 -15.25 -21.41
C SER A 263 18.27 -15.95 -22.73
N TYR A 264 17.58 -15.26 -23.64
CA TYR A 264 17.04 -15.79 -24.90
C TYR A 264 17.23 -14.75 -26.01
N ASN A 265 18.39 -14.81 -26.68
CA ASN A 265 18.79 -13.82 -27.70
C ASN A 265 17.81 -13.73 -28.91
N GLU A 266 17.06 -14.78 -29.17
CA GLU A 266 16.03 -14.80 -30.22
C GLU A 266 14.90 -13.80 -30.00
N LEU A 267 14.73 -13.31 -28.76
CA LEU A 267 13.77 -12.27 -28.40
C LEU A 267 14.23 -10.86 -28.86
N ALA A 268 15.52 -10.67 -29.15
CA ALA A 268 16.08 -9.42 -29.64
C ALA A 268 15.89 -9.26 -31.15
N CYS A 269 15.85 -8.02 -31.64
CA CYS A 269 15.77 -7.73 -33.09
C CYS A 269 17.07 -8.01 -33.82
N ASP A 270 18.18 -7.65 -33.22
CA ASP A 270 19.50 -7.88 -33.80
C ASP A 270 19.96 -9.30 -33.47
N ASP A 271 20.54 -9.99 -34.45
CA ASP A 271 21.11 -11.32 -34.25
C ASP A 271 22.47 -11.27 -33.53
N GLU A 272 22.62 -10.36 -32.56
CA GLU A 272 23.80 -10.29 -31.73
C GLU A 272 23.90 -11.56 -30.87
N GLU A 273 24.87 -12.38 -31.16
CA GLU A 273 25.22 -13.52 -30.32
C GLU A 273 25.74 -13.00 -28.97
N ASN A 274 25.12 -13.46 -27.86
CA ASN A 274 25.53 -13.21 -26.49
C ASN A 274 25.28 -11.79 -25.95
N LEU A 275 24.02 -11.37 -25.93
CA LEU A 275 23.61 -10.23 -25.11
C LEU A 275 23.98 -10.49 -23.65
N ALA A 276 24.64 -9.50 -23.03
CA ALA A 276 25.05 -9.62 -21.64
C ALA A 276 23.95 -9.16 -20.68
N PRO A 277 23.87 -9.73 -19.46
CA PRO A 277 23.09 -9.14 -18.39
C PRO A 277 23.52 -7.70 -18.12
N TYR A 278 22.57 -6.85 -17.74
CA TYR A 278 22.79 -5.44 -17.46
C TYR A 278 22.88 -5.17 -15.96
N SER A 279 23.72 -4.22 -15.55
CA SER A 279 23.88 -3.82 -14.14
C SER A 279 23.90 -2.30 -13.94
N GLY A 280 23.67 -1.53 -15.03
CA GLY A 280 23.66 -0.07 -14.98
C GLY A 280 22.31 0.51 -14.52
N LEU A 281 22.18 1.83 -14.67
CA LEU A 281 21.02 2.63 -14.25
C LEU A 281 20.26 3.27 -15.42
N GLU A 282 20.68 3.02 -16.67
CA GLU A 282 19.99 3.53 -17.85
C GLU A 282 18.69 2.75 -18.07
N VAL A 283 17.64 3.41 -18.52
CA VAL A 283 16.30 2.87 -18.78
C VAL A 283 15.88 3.12 -20.23
N GLY A 284 14.84 2.42 -20.70
CA GLY A 284 14.23 2.66 -22.01
C GLY A 284 15.08 2.22 -23.22
N PHE A 285 16.11 1.39 -23.05
CA PHE A 285 17.00 0.93 -24.12
C PHE A 285 16.69 -0.50 -24.60
N SER A 286 16.11 -1.33 -23.75
CA SER A 286 15.79 -2.72 -24.08
C SER A 286 14.32 -2.88 -24.47
N VAL A 287 14.06 -3.67 -25.49
CA VAL A 287 12.69 -3.98 -25.95
C VAL A 287 12.65 -5.32 -26.66
N LEU A 288 11.59 -6.10 -26.44
CA LEU A 288 11.31 -7.31 -27.23
C LEU A 288 11.20 -6.96 -28.71
N CYS A 289 11.69 -7.82 -29.59
CA CYS A 289 11.58 -7.59 -31.03
C CYS A 289 10.15 -7.76 -31.53
N LEU A 290 9.36 -6.67 -31.53
CA LEU A 290 7.96 -6.70 -31.93
C LEU A 290 7.75 -7.04 -33.41
N ASP A 291 8.82 -6.97 -34.24
CA ASP A 291 8.84 -7.42 -35.63
C ASP A 291 9.00 -8.95 -35.79
N LYS A 292 9.23 -9.68 -34.66
CA LYS A 292 9.28 -11.17 -34.62
C LYS A 292 8.06 -11.75 -33.86
N PRO A 293 6.80 -11.53 -34.32
CA PRO A 293 5.60 -11.93 -33.58
C PRO A 293 5.53 -13.43 -33.29
N ASP A 294 6.06 -14.27 -34.20
CA ASP A 294 6.06 -15.73 -34.03
C ASP A 294 7.03 -16.22 -32.92
N VAL A 295 7.90 -15.36 -32.41
CA VAL A 295 8.80 -15.64 -31.30
C VAL A 295 8.30 -14.97 -30.03
N VAL A 296 7.98 -13.68 -30.11
CA VAL A 296 7.63 -12.84 -28.94
C VAL A 296 6.31 -13.27 -28.30
N TYR A 297 5.23 -13.47 -29.07
CA TYR A 297 3.93 -13.78 -28.47
C TYR A 297 3.85 -15.19 -27.85
N PRO A 298 4.46 -16.24 -28.39
CA PRO A 298 4.57 -17.53 -27.70
C PRO A 298 5.34 -17.41 -26.37
N PHE A 299 6.43 -16.63 -26.33
CA PHE A 299 7.17 -16.35 -25.11
C PHE A 299 6.31 -15.64 -24.07
N VAL A 300 5.68 -14.52 -24.43
CA VAL A 300 4.79 -13.75 -23.54
C VAL A 300 3.68 -14.64 -22.98
N ARG A 301 3.01 -15.42 -23.84
CA ARG A 301 1.95 -16.33 -23.42
C ARG A 301 2.47 -17.39 -22.45
N GLY A 302 3.58 -18.06 -22.77
CA GLY A 302 4.15 -19.11 -21.94
C GLY A 302 4.55 -18.60 -20.55
N VAL A 303 5.12 -17.39 -20.48
CA VAL A 303 5.43 -16.75 -19.19
C VAL A 303 4.16 -16.44 -18.39
N LEU A 304 3.17 -15.79 -19.01
CA LEU A 304 1.92 -15.39 -18.32
C LEU A 304 1.08 -16.60 -17.88
N GLU A 305 1.10 -17.72 -18.62
CA GLU A 305 0.44 -18.97 -18.21
C GLU A 305 0.99 -19.51 -16.89
N GLU A 306 2.30 -19.51 -16.69
CA GLU A 306 2.92 -19.95 -15.44
C GLU A 306 2.71 -18.92 -14.30
N VAL A 307 2.76 -17.63 -14.60
CA VAL A 307 2.43 -16.57 -13.63
C VAL A 307 1.01 -16.73 -13.09
N VAL A 308 0.02 -16.92 -13.96
CA VAL A 308 -1.39 -17.12 -13.58
C VAL A 308 -1.58 -18.41 -12.77
N ALA A 309 -0.79 -19.45 -13.05
CA ALA A 309 -0.84 -20.71 -12.29
C ALA A 309 -0.27 -20.58 -10.86
N ILE A 310 0.62 -19.62 -10.62
CA ILE A 310 1.23 -19.35 -9.31
C ILE A 310 0.36 -18.37 -8.52
N PHE A 311 -0.09 -17.27 -9.16
CA PHE A 311 -0.77 -16.18 -8.52
C PHE A 311 -2.29 -16.22 -8.77
N PRO A 312 -3.12 -16.45 -7.72
CA PRO A 312 -4.57 -16.46 -7.85
C PRO A 312 -5.17 -15.04 -7.94
N SER A 313 -4.35 -14.01 -8.03
CA SER A 313 -4.77 -12.63 -8.20
C SER A 313 -5.69 -12.47 -9.40
N GLN A 314 -6.77 -11.70 -9.26
CA GLN A 314 -7.58 -11.29 -10.40
C GLN A 314 -6.80 -10.37 -11.35
N HIS A 315 -5.78 -9.67 -10.85
CA HIS A 315 -5.01 -8.68 -11.58
C HIS A 315 -3.61 -9.20 -11.90
N ILE A 316 -3.18 -9.03 -13.15
CA ILE A 316 -1.83 -9.31 -13.64
C ILE A 316 -1.31 -8.03 -14.27
N HIS A 317 -0.19 -7.52 -13.78
CA HIS A 317 0.44 -6.33 -14.32
C HIS A 317 1.41 -6.70 -15.44
N ILE A 318 1.29 -6.01 -16.58
CA ILE A 318 2.07 -6.29 -17.79
C ILE A 318 3.10 -5.20 -18.12
N GLY A 319 3.33 -4.26 -17.19
CA GLY A 319 4.25 -3.15 -17.37
C GLY A 319 3.77 -2.13 -18.40
N GLY A 320 4.59 -1.81 -19.36
CA GLY A 320 4.25 -1.00 -20.52
C GLY A 320 4.79 0.42 -20.49
N ASP A 321 5.61 0.77 -19.53
CA ASP A 321 6.20 2.08 -19.37
C ASP A 321 7.41 2.34 -20.28
N GLU A 322 7.69 3.61 -20.50
CA GLU A 322 8.91 4.17 -21.13
C GLU A 322 9.21 3.72 -22.58
N ILE A 323 8.33 3.01 -23.27
CA ILE A 323 8.57 2.47 -24.61
C ILE A 323 7.95 3.33 -25.71
N LYS A 324 8.78 3.71 -26.68
CA LYS A 324 8.39 4.43 -27.91
C LYS A 324 8.64 3.55 -29.14
N HIS A 325 7.67 2.73 -29.49
CA HIS A 325 7.75 1.84 -30.64
C HIS A 325 6.47 1.91 -31.48
N PRO A 326 6.53 1.87 -32.85
CA PRO A 326 5.33 1.94 -33.70
C PRO A 326 4.31 0.82 -33.43
N LEU A 327 4.76 -0.36 -33.00
CA LEU A 327 3.93 -1.51 -32.69
C LEU A 327 3.54 -1.60 -31.21
N TYR A 328 3.85 -0.60 -30.39
CA TYR A 328 3.61 -0.62 -28.95
C TYR A 328 2.13 -0.84 -28.60
N ALA A 329 1.23 -0.03 -29.18
CA ALA A 329 -0.20 -0.15 -28.90
C ALA A 329 -0.78 -1.52 -29.29
N ASP A 330 -0.35 -2.08 -30.45
CA ASP A 330 -0.74 -3.43 -30.88
C ASP A 330 -0.20 -4.49 -29.92
N PHE A 331 1.03 -4.34 -29.45
CA PHE A 331 1.61 -5.26 -28.46
C PHE A 331 0.84 -5.25 -27.14
N VAL A 332 0.59 -4.08 -26.57
CA VAL A 332 -0.16 -3.95 -25.31
C VAL A 332 -1.56 -4.53 -25.44
N ALA A 333 -2.28 -4.23 -26.54
CA ALA A 333 -3.60 -4.79 -26.79
C ALA A 333 -3.59 -6.33 -26.83
N ARG A 334 -2.58 -6.93 -27.44
CA ARG A 334 -2.43 -8.40 -27.52
C ARG A 334 -2.01 -9.02 -26.18
N ALA A 335 -1.09 -8.39 -25.45
CA ALA A 335 -0.67 -8.87 -24.15
C ALA A 335 -1.83 -8.80 -23.14
N ALA A 336 -2.59 -7.69 -23.12
CA ALA A 336 -3.79 -7.56 -22.31
C ALA A 336 -4.82 -8.64 -22.65
N LYS A 337 -5.05 -8.91 -23.93
CA LYS A 337 -5.95 -9.97 -24.38
C LYS A 337 -5.51 -11.36 -23.92
N VAL A 338 -4.20 -11.66 -23.90
CA VAL A 338 -3.68 -12.93 -23.36
C VAL A 338 -4.05 -13.07 -21.89
N VAL A 339 -3.94 -12.01 -21.08
CA VAL A 339 -4.35 -12.01 -19.66
C VAL A 339 -5.86 -12.23 -19.52
N GLU A 340 -6.67 -11.58 -20.36
CA GLU A 340 -8.13 -11.74 -20.37
C GLU A 340 -8.57 -13.16 -20.76
N GLU A 341 -7.93 -13.77 -21.75
CA GLU A 341 -8.18 -15.16 -22.17
C GLU A 341 -7.89 -16.17 -21.04
N MET A 342 -7.00 -15.80 -20.10
CA MET A 342 -6.72 -16.58 -18.87
C MET A 342 -7.71 -16.29 -17.76
N GLY A 343 -8.75 -15.46 -17.99
CA GLY A 343 -9.78 -15.11 -17.02
C GLY A 343 -9.29 -14.10 -15.96
N ARG A 344 -8.27 -13.30 -16.27
CA ARG A 344 -7.71 -12.27 -15.38
C ARG A 344 -7.96 -10.87 -15.96
N THR A 345 -7.74 -9.86 -15.13
CA THR A 345 -7.84 -8.46 -15.51
C THR A 345 -6.43 -7.90 -15.69
N PRO A 346 -6.08 -7.37 -16.86
CA PRO A 346 -4.77 -6.75 -17.04
C PRO A 346 -4.67 -5.43 -16.27
N VAL A 347 -3.47 -5.14 -15.78
CA VAL A 347 -3.04 -3.86 -15.24
C VAL A 347 -1.81 -3.43 -16.03
N ALA A 348 -1.65 -2.15 -16.31
CA ALA A 348 -0.44 -1.60 -16.93
C ALA A 348 -0.19 -0.16 -16.50
N TRP A 349 1.01 0.33 -16.73
CA TRP A 349 1.32 1.74 -16.57
C TRP A 349 0.49 2.60 -17.54
N GLU A 350 0.26 3.88 -17.24
CA GLU A 350 -0.68 4.74 -17.97
C GLU A 350 -0.38 4.91 -19.45
N GLU A 351 0.87 4.69 -19.91
CA GLU A 351 1.24 4.72 -21.33
C GLU A 351 0.40 3.73 -22.15
N ALA A 352 -0.02 2.64 -21.51
CA ALA A 352 -0.88 1.63 -22.15
C ALA A 352 -2.26 2.18 -22.57
N SER A 353 -2.65 3.36 -22.11
CA SER A 353 -3.92 4.03 -22.48
C SER A 353 -4.06 4.33 -23.99
N VAL A 354 -2.95 4.30 -24.74
CA VAL A 354 -2.98 4.46 -26.21
C VAL A 354 -3.42 3.21 -26.95
N ALA A 355 -3.50 2.07 -26.27
CA ALA A 355 -3.86 0.78 -26.85
C ALA A 355 -5.38 0.55 -26.83
N ASP A 356 -5.91 -0.12 -27.85
CA ASP A 356 -7.33 -0.54 -27.89
C ASP A 356 -7.52 -1.75 -26.98
N THR A 357 -7.84 -1.49 -25.73
CA THR A 357 -8.01 -2.49 -24.66
C THR A 357 -9.42 -2.43 -24.05
N SER A 358 -9.77 -3.45 -23.27
CA SER A 358 -11.02 -3.44 -22.52
C SER A 358 -11.06 -2.29 -21.51
N PRO A 359 -12.17 -1.57 -21.37
CA PRO A 359 -12.31 -0.51 -20.34
C PRO A 359 -12.25 -1.06 -18.91
N THR A 360 -12.19 -2.37 -18.71
CA THR A 360 -11.95 -3.00 -17.40
C THR A 360 -10.47 -3.10 -17.03
N MET A 361 -9.56 -2.88 -17.99
CA MET A 361 -8.13 -2.82 -17.73
C MET A 361 -7.82 -1.69 -16.75
N LEU A 362 -7.05 -1.97 -15.71
CA LEU A 362 -6.58 -0.97 -14.77
C LEU A 362 -5.35 -0.26 -15.34
N LEU A 363 -5.32 1.06 -15.18
CA LEU A 363 -4.13 1.85 -15.52
C LEU A 363 -3.51 2.40 -14.22
N GLN A 364 -2.21 2.23 -14.08
CA GLN A 364 -1.44 2.77 -12.96
C GLN A 364 -0.79 4.08 -13.38
N LEU A 365 -1.24 5.17 -12.75
CA LEU A 365 -0.75 6.51 -13.03
C LEU A 365 0.52 6.79 -12.22
N TRP A 366 1.66 6.96 -12.88
CA TRP A 366 2.93 7.26 -12.24
C TRP A 366 3.55 8.60 -12.67
N ASN A 367 3.30 9.03 -13.90
CA ASN A 367 3.92 10.22 -14.47
C ASN A 367 3.02 11.44 -14.30
N ASP A 368 3.45 12.42 -13.51
CA ASP A 368 2.70 13.64 -13.21
C ASP A 368 2.32 14.48 -14.45
N SER A 369 3.04 14.32 -15.57
CA SER A 369 2.83 15.08 -16.79
C SER A 369 2.01 14.36 -17.86
N TYR A 370 1.61 13.12 -17.61
CA TYR A 370 0.88 12.32 -18.58
C TYR A 370 -0.60 12.73 -18.68
N ASP A 371 -1.09 12.85 -19.92
CA ASP A 371 -2.50 13.17 -20.19
C ASP A 371 -3.36 11.90 -20.21
N ILE A 372 -4.03 11.64 -19.10
CA ILE A 372 -4.95 10.50 -18.94
C ILE A 372 -6.41 10.83 -19.27
N ALA A 373 -6.69 12.01 -19.83
CA ALA A 373 -8.07 12.45 -20.04
C ALA A 373 -8.88 11.47 -20.92
N SER A 374 -8.26 10.87 -21.93
CA SER A 374 -8.88 9.81 -22.75
C SER A 374 -9.21 8.58 -21.92
N ALA A 375 -8.26 8.05 -21.17
CA ALA A 375 -8.44 6.87 -20.33
C ALA A 375 -9.57 7.06 -19.30
N VAL A 376 -9.63 8.24 -18.66
CA VAL A 376 -10.71 8.61 -17.75
C VAL A 376 -12.05 8.71 -18.48
N ALA A 377 -12.07 9.30 -19.68
CA ALA A 377 -13.29 9.41 -20.49
C ALA A 377 -13.80 8.05 -20.98
N GLU A 378 -12.92 7.11 -21.23
CA GLU A 378 -13.24 5.72 -21.59
C GLU A 378 -13.64 4.86 -20.39
N GLY A 379 -13.44 5.37 -19.17
CA GLY A 379 -13.89 4.74 -17.94
C GLY A 379 -12.90 3.75 -17.33
N HIS A 380 -11.62 3.77 -17.74
CA HIS A 380 -10.59 2.94 -17.13
C HIS A 380 -10.45 3.21 -15.63
N PRO A 381 -10.46 2.18 -14.78
CA PRO A 381 -10.15 2.34 -13.37
C PRO A 381 -8.66 2.66 -13.18
N LEU A 382 -8.35 3.59 -12.24
CA LEU A 382 -7.00 4.07 -12.00
C LEU A 382 -6.45 3.62 -10.66
N VAL A 383 -5.20 3.17 -10.63
CA VAL A 383 -4.36 3.09 -9.44
C VAL A 383 -3.44 4.31 -9.43
N LEU A 384 -3.49 5.10 -8.35
CA LEU A 384 -2.78 6.37 -8.27
C LEU A 384 -1.41 6.18 -7.60
N SER A 385 -0.35 6.40 -8.37
CA SER A 385 1.06 6.30 -7.95
C SER A 385 1.91 7.47 -8.46
N PRO A 386 1.39 8.75 -8.58
CA PRO A 386 2.18 9.82 -9.18
C PRO A 386 3.51 9.99 -8.45
N CYS A 387 4.60 10.01 -9.25
CA CYS A 387 5.97 9.89 -8.74
C CYS A 387 6.35 11.00 -7.76
N SER A 388 5.85 12.23 -7.96
CA SER A 388 6.13 13.35 -7.05
C SER A 388 5.44 13.23 -5.68
N TYR A 389 4.65 12.18 -5.45
CA TYR A 389 3.97 11.90 -4.18
C TYR A 389 4.25 10.50 -3.64
N PHE A 390 4.35 9.48 -4.51
CA PHE A 390 4.32 8.07 -4.08
C PHE A 390 5.57 7.28 -4.44
N TYR A 391 6.54 7.84 -5.20
CA TYR A 391 7.81 7.18 -5.42
C TYR A 391 8.72 7.43 -4.23
N ILE A 392 8.75 6.45 -3.33
CA ILE A 392 9.46 6.54 -2.04
C ILE A 392 10.91 6.06 -2.09
N ASP A 393 11.42 5.73 -3.26
CA ASP A 393 12.86 5.67 -3.61
C ASP A 393 13.46 7.07 -3.69
N HIS A 394 12.66 8.10 -3.99
CA HIS A 394 13.05 9.50 -3.85
C HIS A 394 13.32 9.85 -2.38
N GLY A 395 14.26 10.77 -2.16
CA GLY A 395 14.66 11.19 -0.82
C GLY A 395 13.52 11.74 0.01
N ASN A 396 13.63 11.64 1.33
CA ASN A 396 12.74 12.34 2.26
C ASN A 396 12.96 13.85 2.24
N TYR A 397 14.15 14.29 1.76
CA TYR A 397 14.54 15.70 1.61
C TYR A 397 15.48 15.87 0.41
N ALA A 398 15.64 17.11 -0.04
CA ALA A 398 16.51 17.43 -1.17
C ALA A 398 17.97 17.02 -0.93
N GLY A 399 18.55 16.29 -1.88
CA GLY A 399 19.95 15.88 -1.82
C GLY A 399 20.26 14.76 -0.81
N GLN A 400 19.25 14.02 -0.35
CA GLN A 400 19.49 12.82 0.46
C GLN A 400 20.36 11.84 -0.33
N PRO A 401 21.45 11.30 0.27
CA PRO A 401 22.30 10.33 -0.43
C PRO A 401 21.59 9.06 -0.84
N GLN A 402 22.02 8.45 -1.94
CA GLN A 402 21.49 7.19 -2.46
C GLN A 402 19.97 7.22 -2.70
N THR A 403 19.46 8.34 -3.22
CA THR A 403 18.05 8.51 -3.62
C THR A 403 17.96 9.19 -4.98
N TYR A 404 16.86 8.97 -5.66
CA TYR A 404 16.53 9.70 -6.88
C TYR A 404 15.92 11.07 -6.59
N ASP A 405 16.02 11.97 -7.58
CA ASP A 405 15.44 13.31 -7.58
C ASP A 405 14.87 13.73 -8.95
N TRP A 406 14.84 12.79 -9.93
CA TRP A 406 14.46 13.10 -11.32
C TRP A 406 13.00 13.57 -11.44
N CYS A 407 12.07 12.98 -10.71
CA CYS A 407 10.68 13.42 -10.68
C CYS A 407 10.49 14.66 -9.79
N ARG A 408 11.18 14.68 -8.61
CA ARG A 408 11.07 15.77 -7.66
C ARG A 408 12.39 16.03 -6.91
N LYS A 409 12.99 17.18 -7.22
CA LYS A 409 14.29 17.59 -6.62
C LYS A 409 14.26 17.84 -5.12
N GLU A 410 13.11 18.23 -4.58
CA GLU A 410 12.91 18.47 -3.16
C GLU A 410 12.70 17.16 -2.38
N GLY A 411 12.68 16.01 -3.06
CA GLY A 411 12.32 14.73 -2.50
C GLY A 411 10.81 14.57 -2.28
N VAL A 412 10.43 13.45 -1.68
CA VAL A 412 9.05 13.10 -1.35
C VAL A 412 8.93 12.91 0.17
N PRO A 413 8.93 14.01 0.96
CA PRO A 413 8.74 13.92 2.41
C PRO A 413 7.34 13.40 2.75
N MET A 414 7.19 12.83 3.95
CA MET A 414 5.93 12.26 4.44
C MET A 414 4.76 13.25 4.36
N ALA A 415 5.01 14.53 4.70
CA ALA A 415 4.02 15.61 4.61
C ALA A 415 3.51 15.82 3.16
N ARG A 416 4.40 15.69 2.17
CA ARG A 416 4.05 15.81 0.76
C ARG A 416 3.13 14.67 0.34
N LEU A 417 3.50 13.44 0.64
CA LEU A 417 2.70 12.24 0.34
C LEU A 417 1.31 12.35 0.98
N TYR A 418 1.25 12.69 2.27
CA TYR A 418 -0.02 12.84 2.99
C TYR A 418 -0.91 13.95 2.43
N GLY A 419 -0.31 15.00 1.85
CA GLY A 419 -1.00 16.13 1.23
C GLY A 419 -1.58 15.85 -0.15
N PHE A 420 -1.45 14.64 -0.70
CA PHE A 420 -2.04 14.29 -2.00
C PHE A 420 -3.57 14.39 -1.98
N ASP A 421 -4.14 14.99 -3.03
CA ASP A 421 -5.60 15.06 -3.23
C ASP A 421 -6.04 14.14 -4.37
N PRO A 422 -6.74 13.04 -4.09
CA PRO A 422 -7.24 12.12 -5.11
C PRO A 422 -8.53 12.62 -5.80
N ALA A 423 -9.17 13.68 -5.33
CA ALA A 423 -10.46 14.15 -5.86
C ALA A 423 -10.47 14.45 -7.38
N PRO A 424 -9.37 14.88 -8.02
CA PRO A 424 -9.32 15.06 -9.46
C PRO A 424 -9.45 13.76 -10.29
N PHE A 425 -9.36 12.59 -9.68
CA PHE A 425 -9.34 11.30 -10.36
C PHE A 425 -10.62 10.48 -10.06
N PRO A 426 -11.73 10.74 -10.75
CA PRO A 426 -13.03 10.14 -10.40
C PRO A 426 -13.13 8.63 -10.64
N THR A 427 -12.24 8.06 -11.47
CA THR A 427 -12.17 6.61 -11.71
C THR A 427 -11.12 5.92 -10.83
N ALA A 428 -10.52 6.62 -9.86
CA ALA A 428 -9.55 6.03 -8.96
C ALA A 428 -10.15 4.90 -8.13
N VAL A 429 -9.54 3.74 -8.19
CA VAL A 429 -9.88 2.56 -7.37
C VAL A 429 -8.92 2.39 -6.21
N GLY A 430 -7.80 3.12 -6.20
CA GLY A 430 -6.84 3.05 -5.11
C GLY A 430 -5.59 3.88 -5.28
N ILE A 431 -4.73 3.73 -4.27
CA ILE A 431 -3.45 4.43 -4.14
C ILE A 431 -2.38 3.39 -3.88
N GLU A 432 -1.22 3.57 -4.51
CA GLU A 432 -0.08 2.67 -4.35
C GLU A 432 1.22 3.47 -4.25
N ALA A 433 1.98 3.24 -3.19
CA ALA A 433 3.34 3.73 -3.09
C ALA A 433 4.29 2.78 -3.82
N ALA A 434 5.34 3.31 -4.44
CA ALA A 434 6.32 2.52 -5.17
C ALA A 434 7.72 2.69 -4.57
N LEU A 435 8.43 1.58 -4.41
CA LEU A 435 9.84 1.54 -4.04
C LEU A 435 10.64 0.87 -5.15
N TRP A 436 11.41 1.66 -5.91
CA TRP A 436 12.40 1.20 -6.87
C TRP A 436 13.72 0.92 -6.15
N THR A 437 14.45 -0.12 -6.58
CA THR A 437 15.58 -0.66 -5.79
C THR A 437 16.95 -0.52 -6.45
N GLU A 438 17.10 0.33 -7.46
CA GLU A 438 18.41 0.59 -8.07
C GLU A 438 19.45 1.12 -7.08
N LEU A 439 18.98 1.89 -6.09
CA LEU A 439 19.83 2.47 -5.03
C LEU A 439 19.50 1.88 -3.64
N VAL A 440 18.79 0.75 -3.59
CA VAL A 440 18.33 0.08 -2.35
C VAL A 440 18.86 -1.35 -2.33
N HIS A 441 19.95 -1.59 -1.62
CA HIS A 441 20.71 -2.84 -1.72
C HIS A 441 20.60 -3.74 -0.48
N THR A 442 19.95 -3.27 0.59
CA THR A 442 19.81 -4.01 1.85
C THR A 442 18.37 -3.91 2.38
N ASP A 443 17.97 -4.87 3.23
CA ASP A 443 16.69 -4.85 3.92
C ASP A 443 16.50 -3.58 4.76
N GLU A 444 17.57 -3.15 5.44
CA GLU A 444 17.58 -1.93 6.25
C GLU A 444 17.38 -0.67 5.39
N SER A 445 18.04 -0.60 4.22
CA SER A 445 17.84 0.53 3.30
C SER A 445 16.43 0.55 2.74
N ALA A 446 15.83 -0.62 2.45
CA ALA A 446 14.43 -0.71 2.02
C ALA A 446 13.48 -0.25 3.14
N ASP A 447 13.67 -0.72 4.37
CA ASP A 447 12.89 -0.27 5.53
C ASP A 447 12.95 1.25 5.70
N ASN A 448 14.15 1.83 5.59
CA ASN A 448 14.36 3.27 5.73
C ASN A 448 13.65 4.09 4.64
N ARG A 449 13.50 3.54 3.43
CA ARG A 449 12.70 4.18 2.37
C ARG A 449 11.21 4.03 2.59
N LEU A 450 10.77 2.85 2.97
CA LEU A 450 9.35 2.53 3.16
C LEU A 450 8.76 3.30 4.34
N TRP A 451 9.43 3.27 5.50
CA TRP A 451 8.85 3.74 6.76
C TRP A 451 9.48 5.05 7.23
N PRO A 452 8.63 5.97 7.76
CA PRO A 452 7.20 5.83 8.05
C PRO A 452 6.27 6.27 6.90
N ARG A 453 6.78 6.64 5.72
CA ARG A 453 5.99 7.15 4.59
C ARG A 453 4.88 6.20 4.14
N LEU A 454 5.13 4.89 4.19
CA LEU A 454 4.12 3.89 3.84
C LEU A 454 2.92 3.90 4.79
N ALA A 455 3.10 4.27 6.07
CA ALA A 455 1.98 4.47 6.99
C ALA A 455 1.10 5.67 6.59
N ALA A 456 1.71 6.73 6.06
CA ALA A 456 0.98 7.89 5.53
C ALA A 456 0.18 7.52 4.26
N SER A 457 0.78 6.74 3.34
CA SER A 457 0.08 6.20 2.17
C SER A 457 -1.10 5.31 2.57
N ALA A 458 -0.89 4.45 3.58
CA ALA A 458 -1.94 3.56 4.09
C ALA A 458 -3.14 4.35 4.65
N GLU A 459 -2.89 5.41 5.43
CA GLU A 459 -3.98 6.25 5.96
C GLU A 459 -4.70 7.02 4.84
N LEU A 460 -3.95 7.56 3.88
CA LEU A 460 -4.55 8.25 2.75
C LEU A 460 -5.49 7.32 1.96
N ALA A 461 -5.07 6.09 1.70
CA ALA A 461 -5.86 5.12 0.96
C ALA A 461 -7.02 4.52 1.76
N TRP A 462 -6.86 4.39 3.08
CA TRP A 462 -7.91 3.87 3.96
C TRP A 462 -8.98 4.91 4.29
N SER A 463 -8.56 6.11 4.76
CA SER A 463 -9.44 7.11 5.37
C SER A 463 -9.83 8.25 4.41
N ALA A 464 -9.09 8.44 3.31
CA ALA A 464 -9.34 9.48 2.28
C ALA A 464 -9.70 10.86 2.88
N ALA A 465 -10.93 11.34 2.66
CA ALA A 465 -11.38 12.65 3.15
C ALA A 465 -11.55 12.72 4.68
N ASP A 466 -11.74 11.58 5.35
CA ASP A 466 -11.97 11.50 6.80
C ASP A 466 -10.66 11.47 7.62
N ARG A 467 -9.48 11.45 6.95
CA ARG A 467 -8.16 11.31 7.60
C ARG A 467 -7.76 12.46 8.53
N GLY A 468 -8.40 13.62 8.39
CA GLY A 468 -8.02 14.82 9.12
C GLY A 468 -6.78 15.53 8.53
N ASP A 469 -6.10 16.30 9.37
CA ASP A 469 -4.91 17.04 8.97
C ASP A 469 -3.60 16.28 9.24
N TYR A 470 -2.51 16.74 8.63
CA TYR A 470 -1.19 16.15 8.78
C TYR A 470 -0.67 16.20 10.22
N ALA A 471 -0.93 17.28 10.98
CA ALA A 471 -0.48 17.40 12.36
C ALA A 471 -1.13 16.35 13.27
N GLY A 472 -2.42 16.08 13.07
CA GLY A 472 -3.12 15.00 13.77
C GLY A 472 -2.59 13.61 13.40
N PHE A 473 -2.24 13.37 12.13
CA PHE A 473 -1.59 12.15 11.70
C PHE A 473 -0.22 11.96 12.38
N VAL A 474 0.63 12.99 12.37
CA VAL A 474 1.93 12.99 13.06
C VAL A 474 1.79 12.63 14.54
N GLN A 475 0.84 13.27 15.24
CA GLN A 475 0.60 12.98 16.65
C GLN A 475 0.18 11.53 16.90
N ARG A 476 -0.68 10.96 16.04
CA ARG A 476 -1.09 9.55 16.17
C ARG A 476 0.08 8.60 15.89
N LEU A 477 0.86 8.87 14.84
CA LEU A 477 1.99 8.04 14.46
C LEU A 477 3.12 8.08 15.49
N GLN A 478 3.38 9.25 16.13
CA GLN A 478 4.29 9.37 17.27
C GLN A 478 3.93 8.39 18.39
N GLY A 479 2.65 8.24 18.70
CA GLY A 479 2.18 7.29 19.72
C GLY A 479 2.36 5.83 19.34
N LEU A 480 2.58 5.52 18.04
CA LEU A 480 2.81 4.17 17.54
C LEU A 480 4.29 3.79 17.38
N ARG A 481 5.25 4.65 17.77
CA ARG A 481 6.69 4.35 17.69
C ARG A 481 7.03 2.98 18.28
N GLY A 482 6.52 2.67 19.48
CA GLY A 482 6.75 1.38 20.12
C GLY A 482 6.27 0.17 19.32
N HIS A 483 5.23 0.33 18.47
CA HIS A 483 4.76 -0.72 17.57
C HIS A 483 5.73 -0.92 16.39
N LEU A 484 6.28 0.16 15.81
CA LEU A 484 7.28 0.08 14.75
C LEU A 484 8.58 -0.58 15.27
N ASP A 485 9.01 -0.17 16.48
CA ASP A 485 10.18 -0.76 17.16
C ASP A 485 9.98 -2.26 17.43
N ALA A 486 8.79 -2.67 17.86
CA ALA A 486 8.46 -4.08 18.12
C ALA A 486 8.43 -4.91 16.82
N MET A 487 8.13 -4.32 15.68
CA MET A 487 8.21 -4.95 14.36
C MET A 487 9.64 -4.98 13.79
N GLY A 488 10.63 -4.42 14.49
CA GLY A 488 12.03 -4.37 14.04
C GLY A 488 12.22 -3.58 12.74
N ILE A 489 11.48 -2.51 12.55
CA ILE A 489 11.55 -1.65 11.36
C ILE A 489 12.72 -0.68 11.51
N ALA A 490 13.63 -0.66 10.57
CA ALA A 490 14.69 0.35 10.46
C ALA A 490 14.18 1.62 9.75
N TYR A 491 13.18 2.26 10.35
CA TYR A 491 12.51 3.42 9.73
C TYR A 491 13.41 4.66 9.66
N HIS A 492 13.09 5.55 8.71
CA HIS A 492 13.73 6.87 8.62
C HIS A 492 13.35 7.73 9.84
N PRO A 493 14.32 8.39 10.51
CA PRO A 493 14.03 9.33 11.57
C PRO A 493 13.47 10.64 10.96
N GLU A 494 12.14 10.72 10.85
CA GLU A 494 11.46 11.92 10.35
C GLU A 494 11.50 13.03 11.39
N GLU A 495 11.97 14.22 11.00
CA GLU A 495 12.05 15.39 11.88
C GLU A 495 10.68 15.74 12.51
N ASP A 496 9.61 15.66 11.70
CA ASP A 496 8.25 15.93 12.15
C ASP A 496 7.78 15.00 13.29
N LEU A 497 8.34 13.79 13.38
CA LEU A 497 8.00 12.80 14.40
C LEU A 497 8.84 12.95 15.67
N GLY A 498 9.93 13.73 15.64
CA GLY A 498 10.83 13.88 16.78
C GLY A 498 11.45 12.55 17.23
N TRP A 499 11.75 11.66 16.29
CA TRP A 499 12.33 10.34 16.59
C TRP A 499 13.85 10.31 16.53
N ASP A 500 14.49 11.47 16.45
CA ASP A 500 15.94 11.66 16.29
C ASP A 500 16.80 11.26 17.52
N GLU A 501 16.17 10.74 18.61
CA GLU A 501 16.86 10.36 19.84
C GLU A 501 16.75 8.86 20.18
#